data_ee50021049fc89ee576e1bda5815b66a
#
_entry.id   ee50021049fc89ee576e1bda5815b66a
#
_cell.length_a   1.000
_cell.length_b   1.000
_cell.length_c   1.000
_cell.angle_alpha   90.00
_cell.angle_beta   90.00
_cell.angle_gamma   90.00
#
_symmetry.space_group_name_H-M   'P 1'
#
loop_
_entity.id
_entity.type
_entity.pdbx_description
1 polymer ?
#
loop_
_entity_poly.entity_id
_entity_poly.type
_entity_poly.pdbx_seq_one_letter_code
_entity_poly.pdbx_strand_id
1 'polypeptide(L)'
;MAMISLAVSEFDRAAPNGTGKYKAGANYAGGLLATLNAQGIGANEALYLDSANNKFIDEAGSANIVVFTKDEKFITPSSDAILPSITRRSIMELAEIELKLTTEERPIDLRSEFQNFSEMAACGTAAVLAPVGKIWFDEKWHSMPGNENSDISVMKKLYELLVGIQRGEIEDKFEWLHSVDMGL
;
A
#
# COMPACT_ATOMS: atom_id res chain seq x y z
N MET A 1 11.22 8.88 5.68
CA MET A 1 11.03 7.59 4.95
C MET A 1 11.55 7.76 3.53
N ALA A 2 12.25 6.74 2.98
CA ALA A 2 12.68 6.79 1.58
C ALA A 2 11.45 6.55 0.68
N MET A 3 11.31 7.38 -0.38
CA MET A 3 10.25 7.19 -1.36
C MET A 3 10.61 6.08 -2.34
N ILE A 4 9.62 5.31 -2.74
CA ILE A 4 9.75 4.27 -3.78
C ILE A 4 9.07 4.70 -5.08
N SER A 5 9.44 4.05 -6.17
CA SER A 5 8.79 4.18 -7.46
C SER A 5 8.18 2.84 -7.87
N LEU A 6 7.00 2.88 -8.46
CA LEU A 6 6.29 1.70 -8.93
C LEU A 6 6.17 1.70 -10.45
N ALA A 7 6.09 0.53 -11.07
CA ALA A 7 5.74 0.40 -12.48
C ALA A 7 4.56 -0.56 -12.63
N VAL A 8 3.53 -0.13 -13.36
CA VAL A 8 2.39 -0.99 -13.67
C VAL A 8 2.87 -2.20 -14.46
N SER A 9 2.50 -3.38 -13.97
CA SER A 9 2.84 -4.67 -14.58
C SER A 9 1.81 -5.04 -15.66
N GLU A 10 2.28 -5.66 -16.72
CA GLU A 10 1.42 -6.34 -17.71
C GLU A 10 1.02 -7.76 -17.26
N PHE A 11 1.62 -8.25 -16.18
CA PHE A 11 1.36 -9.59 -15.64
C PHE A 11 0.42 -9.51 -14.43
N ASP A 12 -0.41 -10.53 -14.28
CA ASP A 12 -1.21 -10.73 -13.06
C ASP A 12 -0.32 -11.16 -11.90
N ARG A 13 -0.63 -10.66 -10.68
CA ARG A 13 0.05 -11.13 -9.47
C ARG A 13 -0.49 -12.45 -8.98
N ALA A 14 -1.80 -12.53 -8.88
CA ALA A 14 -2.49 -13.69 -8.33
C ALA A 14 -3.95 -13.75 -8.80
N ALA A 15 -4.49 -14.96 -8.86
CA ALA A 15 -5.86 -15.18 -9.31
C ALA A 15 -6.87 -14.84 -8.20
N PRO A 16 -7.90 -14.02 -8.44
CA PRO A 16 -8.95 -13.73 -7.46
C PRO A 16 -9.79 -14.96 -7.12
N ASN A 17 -10.05 -15.83 -8.08
CA ASN A 17 -10.75 -17.10 -7.88
C ASN A 17 -9.78 -18.27 -7.59
N GLY A 18 -8.66 -17.99 -6.91
CA GLY A 18 -7.61 -18.96 -6.62
C GLY A 18 -6.89 -18.65 -5.31
N THR A 19 -5.58 -18.47 -5.38
CA THR A 19 -4.71 -18.25 -4.21
C THR A 19 -4.42 -16.79 -3.88
N GLY A 20 -5.09 -15.83 -4.52
CA GLY A 20 -4.81 -14.40 -4.39
C GLY A 20 -4.80 -13.88 -2.95
N LYS A 21 -5.81 -14.27 -2.16
CA LYS A 21 -5.93 -13.90 -0.75
C LYS A 21 -4.91 -14.56 0.18
N TYR A 22 -4.16 -15.57 -0.29
CA TYR A 22 -3.30 -16.35 0.56
C TYR A 22 -1.82 -16.01 0.35
N LYS A 23 -1.05 -16.09 1.42
CA LYS A 23 0.41 -15.90 1.36
C LYS A 23 1.08 -17.17 0.83
N ALA A 24 0.74 -17.53 -0.41
CA ALA A 24 1.24 -18.73 -1.07
C ALA A 24 2.49 -18.40 -1.91
N GLY A 25 3.54 -19.24 -1.83
CA GLY A 25 4.80 -19.05 -2.58
C GLY A 25 4.60 -18.94 -4.09
N ALA A 26 3.59 -19.62 -4.64
CA ALA A 26 3.25 -19.55 -6.06
C ALA A 26 2.90 -18.13 -6.54
N ASN A 27 2.22 -17.33 -5.70
CA ASN A 27 1.89 -15.94 -6.03
C ASN A 27 3.13 -15.06 -6.18
N TYR A 28 4.20 -15.35 -5.44
CA TYR A 28 5.44 -14.58 -5.48
C TYR A 28 6.38 -15.06 -6.58
N ALA A 29 6.42 -16.36 -6.86
CA ALA A 29 7.24 -16.91 -7.94
C ALA A 29 6.79 -16.35 -9.30
N GLY A 30 5.47 -16.27 -9.55
CA GLY A 30 4.92 -15.64 -10.77
C GLY A 30 5.28 -14.17 -10.93
N GLY A 31 5.47 -13.46 -9.82
CA GLY A 31 5.81 -12.03 -9.81
C GLY A 31 7.27 -11.69 -10.16
N LEU A 32 8.17 -12.68 -10.26
CA LEU A 32 9.60 -12.42 -10.50
C LEU A 32 9.86 -11.66 -11.80
N LEU A 33 9.19 -12.04 -12.88
CA LEU A 33 9.36 -11.40 -14.19
C LEU A 33 8.82 -9.95 -14.16
N ALA A 34 7.69 -9.71 -13.52
CA ALA A 34 7.14 -8.37 -13.32
C ALA A 34 8.11 -7.47 -12.55
N THR A 35 8.74 -8.02 -11.49
CA THR A 35 9.75 -7.30 -10.71
C THR A 35 10.97 -6.93 -11.55
N LEU A 36 11.49 -7.86 -12.35
CA LEU A 36 12.63 -7.61 -13.24
C LEU A 36 12.30 -6.56 -14.31
N ASN A 37 11.10 -6.61 -14.89
CA ASN A 37 10.64 -5.60 -15.86
C ASN A 37 10.52 -4.21 -15.21
N ALA A 38 9.95 -4.12 -14.01
CA ALA A 38 9.85 -2.87 -13.26
C ALA A 38 11.25 -2.28 -12.98
N GLN A 39 12.19 -3.12 -12.55
CA GLN A 39 13.59 -2.71 -12.33
C GLN A 39 14.27 -2.27 -13.63
N GLY A 40 13.99 -2.91 -14.74
CA GLY A 40 14.50 -2.52 -16.08
C GLY A 40 14.03 -1.13 -16.51
N ILE A 41 12.87 -0.67 -16.04
CA ILE A 41 12.34 0.69 -16.25
C ILE A 41 12.90 1.69 -15.23
N GLY A 42 13.59 1.21 -14.18
CA GLY A 42 14.09 2.03 -13.06
C GLY A 42 13.07 2.23 -11.93
N ALA A 43 12.05 1.37 -11.84
CA ALA A 43 11.15 1.31 -10.70
C ALA A 43 11.73 0.41 -9.59
N ASN A 44 11.29 0.63 -8.36
CA ASN A 44 11.66 -0.21 -7.23
C ASN A 44 10.87 -1.53 -7.22
N GLU A 45 9.59 -1.49 -7.63
CA GLU A 45 8.71 -2.64 -7.58
C GLU A 45 7.59 -2.55 -8.63
N ALA A 46 6.97 -3.70 -8.94
CA ALA A 46 5.79 -3.75 -9.80
C ALA A 46 4.53 -3.35 -9.03
N LEU A 47 3.62 -2.62 -9.71
CA LEU A 47 2.25 -2.37 -9.29
C LEU A 47 1.32 -3.24 -10.14
N TYR A 48 0.50 -4.05 -9.50
CA TYR A 48 -0.43 -4.92 -10.19
C TYR A 48 -1.82 -4.31 -10.27
N LEU A 49 -2.47 -4.52 -11.38
CA LEU A 49 -3.87 -4.20 -11.61
C LEU A 49 -4.69 -5.48 -11.66
N ASP A 50 -6.01 -5.34 -11.55
CA ASP A 50 -6.94 -6.46 -11.61
C ASP A 50 -6.83 -7.25 -12.92
N SER A 51 -6.79 -8.58 -12.81
CA SER A 51 -6.61 -9.48 -13.96
C SER A 51 -7.76 -9.47 -14.97
N ALA A 52 -8.93 -8.95 -14.60
CA ALA A 52 -10.11 -8.94 -15.48
C ALA A 52 -10.11 -7.76 -16.45
N ASN A 53 -9.68 -6.58 -16.01
CA ASN A 53 -9.82 -5.33 -16.76
C ASN A 53 -8.51 -4.56 -16.93
N ASN A 54 -7.44 -4.92 -16.22
CA ASN A 54 -6.19 -4.15 -16.13
C ASN A 54 -6.42 -2.67 -15.80
N LYS A 55 -7.29 -2.43 -14.83
CA LYS A 55 -7.82 -1.10 -14.54
C LYS A 55 -7.69 -0.72 -13.07
N PHE A 56 -8.14 -1.60 -12.20
CA PHE A 56 -8.21 -1.35 -10.77
C PHE A 56 -6.92 -1.79 -10.08
N ILE A 57 -6.41 -0.96 -9.19
CA ILE A 57 -5.22 -1.30 -8.40
C ILE A 57 -5.52 -2.52 -7.52
N ASP A 58 -4.67 -3.53 -7.58
CA ASP A 58 -4.64 -4.62 -6.62
C ASP A 58 -3.58 -4.32 -5.54
N GLU A 59 -2.34 -4.70 -5.75
CA GLU A 59 -1.28 -4.47 -4.78
C GLU A 59 0.10 -4.34 -5.46
N ALA A 60 1.12 -3.92 -4.73
CA ALA A 60 2.50 -4.02 -5.17
C ALA A 60 3.01 -5.47 -4.99
N GLY A 61 4.17 -5.80 -5.51
CA GLY A 61 4.70 -7.16 -5.50
C GLY A 61 4.71 -7.83 -4.12
N SER A 62 5.09 -7.09 -3.07
CA SER A 62 5.21 -7.60 -1.70
C SER A 62 4.35 -6.85 -0.68
N ALA A 63 3.56 -5.85 -1.09
CA ALA A 63 2.88 -4.92 -0.19
C ALA A 63 1.51 -4.50 -0.71
N ASN A 64 0.58 -4.26 0.22
CA ASN A 64 -0.71 -3.65 -0.12
C ASN A 64 -0.52 -2.16 -0.46
N ILE A 65 -1.56 -1.54 -1.02
CA ILE A 65 -1.59 -0.13 -1.38
C ILE A 65 -2.58 0.61 -0.48
N VAL A 66 -2.19 1.81 -0.05
CA VAL A 66 -3.07 2.80 0.58
C VAL A 66 -2.88 4.14 -0.10
N VAL A 67 -3.96 4.91 -0.21
CA VAL A 67 -3.98 6.20 -0.90
C VAL A 67 -4.71 7.23 -0.04
N PHE A 68 -4.15 8.43 0.08
CA PHE A 68 -4.83 9.60 0.59
C PHE A 68 -5.19 10.51 -0.59
N THR A 69 -6.44 10.95 -0.64
CA THR A 69 -6.98 11.70 -1.77
C THR A 69 -7.09 13.20 -1.46
N LYS A 70 -7.24 14.02 -2.50
CA LYS A 70 -7.41 15.48 -2.37
C LYS A 70 -8.72 15.88 -1.70
N ASP A 71 -9.74 15.01 -1.77
CA ASP A 71 -11.01 15.15 -1.05
C ASP A 71 -10.98 14.53 0.36
N GLU A 72 -9.76 14.38 0.93
CA GLU A 72 -9.51 13.99 2.31
C GLU A 72 -10.03 12.59 2.70
N LYS A 73 -10.07 11.67 1.75
CA LYS A 73 -10.38 10.27 2.01
C LYS A 73 -9.12 9.43 2.08
N PHE A 74 -9.12 8.44 2.97
CA PHE A 74 -8.09 7.44 3.08
C PHE A 74 -8.61 6.11 2.54
N ILE A 75 -8.13 5.70 1.38
CA ILE A 75 -8.69 4.58 0.63
C ILE A 75 -7.68 3.47 0.40
N THR A 76 -8.17 2.24 0.28
CA THR A 76 -7.36 1.07 -0.07
C THR A 76 -8.09 0.21 -1.09
N PRO A 77 -7.37 -0.46 -2.01
CA PRO A 77 -7.98 -1.36 -2.97
C PRO A 77 -8.71 -2.54 -2.31
N SER A 78 -9.82 -2.94 -2.89
CA SER A 78 -10.60 -4.13 -2.52
C SER A 78 -10.68 -5.08 -3.69
N SER A 79 -10.15 -6.30 -3.53
CA SER A 79 -10.16 -7.36 -4.52
C SER A 79 -9.89 -8.71 -3.85
N ASP A 80 -10.44 -9.78 -4.42
CA ASP A 80 -10.14 -11.15 -3.99
C ASP A 80 -8.73 -11.64 -4.38
N ALA A 81 -7.99 -10.85 -5.14
CA ALA A 81 -6.58 -11.10 -5.46
C ALA A 81 -5.61 -10.51 -4.41
N ILE A 82 -6.08 -9.68 -3.48
CA ILE A 82 -5.27 -8.95 -2.51
C ILE A 82 -5.11 -9.73 -1.21
N LEU A 83 -3.87 -9.82 -0.70
CA LEU A 83 -3.61 -10.38 0.62
C LEU A 83 -4.26 -9.50 1.71
N PRO A 84 -5.12 -10.06 2.61
CA PRO A 84 -5.68 -9.32 3.74
C PRO A 84 -4.61 -9.03 4.79
N SER A 85 -3.96 -7.87 4.66
CA SER A 85 -2.84 -7.44 5.48
C SER A 85 -3.28 -6.92 6.84
N ILE A 86 -2.63 -7.40 7.91
CA ILE A 86 -2.81 -6.87 9.27
C ILE A 86 -2.35 -5.40 9.32
N THR A 87 -1.16 -5.10 8.79
CA THR A 87 -0.63 -3.72 8.76
C THR A 87 -1.60 -2.76 8.07
N ARG A 88 -2.17 -3.16 6.91
CA ARG A 88 -3.17 -2.34 6.21
C ARG A 88 -4.38 -2.06 7.10
N ARG A 89 -4.93 -3.08 7.78
CA ARG A 89 -6.05 -2.90 8.71
C ARG A 89 -5.72 -1.93 9.81
N SER A 90 -4.57 -2.10 10.47
CA SER A 90 -4.13 -1.18 11.53
C SER A 90 -3.98 0.25 11.04
N ILE A 91 -3.42 0.47 9.85
CA ILE A 91 -3.27 1.80 9.25
C ILE A 91 -4.63 2.42 8.92
N MET A 92 -5.59 1.64 8.41
CA MET A 92 -6.95 2.12 8.13
C MET A 92 -7.66 2.53 9.43
N GLU A 93 -7.54 1.72 10.48
CA GLU A 93 -8.13 2.00 11.79
C GLU A 93 -7.51 3.25 12.45
N LEU A 94 -6.19 3.42 12.36
CA LEU A 94 -5.52 4.64 12.83
C LEU A 94 -5.94 5.88 12.04
N ALA A 95 -6.10 5.77 10.72
CA ALA A 95 -6.57 6.87 9.89
C ALA A 95 -7.97 7.34 10.31
N GLU A 96 -8.87 6.39 10.59
CA GLU A 96 -10.24 6.69 11.02
C GLU A 96 -10.29 7.23 12.45
N ILE A 97 -9.64 6.55 13.40
CA ILE A 97 -9.80 6.84 14.84
C ILE A 97 -8.91 8.00 15.28
N GLU A 98 -7.64 8.04 14.90
CA GLU A 98 -6.69 9.05 15.38
C GLU A 98 -6.68 10.29 14.49
N LEU A 99 -6.80 10.13 13.15
CA LEU A 99 -6.77 11.26 12.23
C LEU A 99 -8.16 11.74 11.80
N LYS A 100 -9.24 11.04 12.19
CA LYS A 100 -10.64 11.35 11.86
C LYS A 100 -10.90 11.45 10.35
N LEU A 101 -10.17 10.66 9.56
CA LEU A 101 -10.35 10.58 8.13
C LEU A 101 -11.51 9.63 7.77
N THR A 102 -12.18 9.92 6.66
CA THR A 102 -13.11 8.95 6.06
C THR A 102 -12.31 7.85 5.39
N THR A 103 -12.53 6.60 5.82
CA THR A 103 -11.84 5.43 5.26
C THR A 103 -12.76 4.64 4.32
N GLU A 104 -12.22 4.18 3.20
CA GLU A 104 -12.96 3.36 2.22
C GLU A 104 -12.10 2.18 1.75
N GLU A 105 -12.70 1.00 1.65
CA GLU A 105 -12.11 -0.16 0.96
C GLU A 105 -12.95 -0.43 -0.29
N ARG A 106 -12.39 -0.14 -1.47
CA ARG A 106 -13.10 -0.21 -2.75
C ARG A 106 -12.16 -0.41 -3.93
N PRO A 107 -12.66 -0.81 -5.11
CA PRO A 107 -11.85 -0.73 -6.33
C PRO A 107 -11.39 0.71 -6.60
N ILE A 108 -10.13 0.87 -7.00
CA ILE A 108 -9.50 2.17 -7.29
C ILE A 108 -9.03 2.13 -8.74
N ASP A 109 -9.66 2.90 -9.61
CA ASP A 109 -9.23 3.04 -11.01
C ASP A 109 -7.99 3.92 -11.10
N LEU A 110 -6.83 3.31 -11.35
CA LEU A 110 -5.56 4.04 -11.39
C LEU A 110 -5.59 5.22 -12.35
N ARG A 111 -6.09 5.03 -13.57
CA ARG A 111 -6.00 6.06 -14.62
C ARG A 111 -6.96 7.21 -14.40
N SER A 112 -8.19 6.92 -14.04
CA SER A 112 -9.21 7.95 -13.85
C SER A 112 -9.08 8.69 -12.53
N GLU A 113 -8.55 8.05 -11.48
CA GLU A 113 -8.48 8.62 -10.13
C GLU A 113 -7.10 9.19 -9.78
N PHE A 114 -6.05 8.89 -10.54
CA PHE A 114 -4.67 9.30 -10.20
C PHE A 114 -4.54 10.80 -9.91
N GLN A 115 -5.24 11.65 -10.66
CA GLN A 115 -5.19 13.11 -10.47
C GLN A 115 -5.81 13.56 -9.14
N ASN A 116 -6.65 12.72 -8.52
CA ASN A 116 -7.22 12.96 -7.20
C ASN A 116 -6.33 12.44 -6.06
N PHE A 117 -5.29 11.67 -6.34
CA PHE A 117 -4.36 11.21 -5.31
C PHE A 117 -3.55 12.39 -4.76
N SER A 118 -3.44 12.47 -3.46
CA SER A 118 -2.55 13.38 -2.75
C SER A 118 -1.28 12.64 -2.32
N GLU A 119 -1.46 11.50 -1.64
CA GLU A 119 -0.36 10.64 -1.22
C GLU A 119 -0.72 9.18 -1.52
N MET A 120 0.29 8.35 -1.74
CA MET A 120 0.17 6.91 -1.89
C MET A 120 1.32 6.22 -1.17
N ALA A 121 1.08 5.07 -0.56
CA ALA A 121 2.13 4.26 0.03
C ALA A 121 1.90 2.77 -0.21
N ALA A 122 3.00 2.04 -0.30
CA ALA A 122 3.02 0.59 -0.16
C ALA A 122 3.05 0.24 1.34
N CYS A 123 2.19 -0.70 1.76
CA CYS A 123 1.93 -1.03 3.16
C CYS A 123 2.23 -2.51 3.42
N GLY A 124 3.11 -2.80 4.38
CA GLY A 124 3.47 -4.18 4.72
C GLY A 124 4.27 -4.28 6.02
N THR A 125 4.45 -5.50 6.52
CA THR A 125 5.06 -5.76 7.82
C THR A 125 6.49 -5.19 7.95
N ALA A 126 7.31 -5.29 6.91
CA ALA A 126 8.73 -4.91 6.99
C ALA A 126 8.94 -3.39 6.97
N ALA A 127 8.26 -2.70 6.05
CA ALA A 127 8.44 -1.25 5.85
C ALA A 127 7.38 -0.41 6.58
N VAL A 128 6.33 -1.05 7.13
CA VAL A 128 5.11 -0.42 7.66
C VAL A 128 4.42 0.38 6.56
N LEU A 129 4.95 1.54 6.20
CA LEU A 129 4.56 2.36 5.05
C LEU A 129 5.80 2.80 4.28
N ALA A 130 5.80 2.61 2.97
CA ALA A 130 6.80 3.13 2.04
C ALA A 130 6.11 4.10 1.07
N PRO A 131 6.34 5.43 1.19
CA PRO A 131 5.70 6.42 0.33
C PRO A 131 6.07 6.21 -1.14
N VAL A 132 5.08 6.32 -2.03
CA VAL A 132 5.27 6.24 -3.48
C VAL A 132 5.49 7.64 -4.03
N GLY A 133 6.64 7.87 -4.66
CA GLY A 133 6.98 9.16 -5.25
C GLY A 133 6.49 9.31 -6.69
N LYS A 134 6.48 8.23 -7.45
CA LYS A 134 6.06 8.21 -8.87
C LYS A 134 5.63 6.81 -9.29
N ILE A 135 4.80 6.76 -10.32
CA ILE A 135 4.33 5.51 -10.93
C ILE A 135 4.56 5.57 -12.44
N TRP A 136 5.08 4.49 -13.02
CA TRP A 136 5.18 4.30 -14.46
C TRP A 136 3.93 3.60 -14.97
N PHE A 137 3.17 4.27 -15.81
CA PHE A 137 2.05 3.70 -16.59
C PHE A 137 1.82 4.52 -17.86
N ASP A 138 1.15 3.93 -18.84
CA ASP A 138 0.90 4.56 -20.15
C ASP A 138 2.19 5.15 -20.76
N GLU A 139 3.28 4.35 -20.70
CA GLU A 139 4.62 4.63 -21.26
C GLU A 139 5.32 5.90 -20.71
N LYS A 140 4.93 6.38 -19.53
CA LYS A 140 5.57 7.55 -18.92
C LYS A 140 5.54 7.50 -17.39
N TRP A 141 6.42 8.28 -16.78
CA TRP A 141 6.41 8.51 -15.33
C TRP A 141 5.37 9.55 -14.95
N HIS A 142 4.59 9.23 -13.95
CA HIS A 142 3.65 10.14 -13.31
C HIS A 142 4.12 10.38 -11.87
N SER A 143 4.48 11.62 -11.55
CA SER A 143 4.84 12.00 -10.17
C SER A 143 3.60 12.08 -9.31
N MET A 144 3.71 11.65 -8.05
CA MET A 144 2.62 11.75 -7.08
C MET A 144 2.31 13.23 -6.79
N PRO A 145 1.06 13.68 -6.95
CA PRO A 145 0.73 15.11 -6.90
C PRO A 145 1.00 15.81 -5.57
N GLY A 146 1.00 15.09 -4.45
CA GLY A 146 1.10 15.65 -3.09
C GLY A 146 2.51 15.70 -2.49
N ASN A 147 3.54 15.26 -3.21
CA ASN A 147 4.89 15.08 -2.64
C ASN A 147 5.67 16.38 -2.33
N GLU A 148 5.13 17.55 -2.62
CA GLU A 148 5.85 18.82 -2.46
C GLU A 148 5.86 19.36 -1.01
N ASN A 149 5.04 18.81 -0.10
CA ASN A 149 4.93 19.25 1.30
C ASN A 149 5.10 18.08 2.30
N SER A 150 6.33 17.64 2.51
CA SER A 150 6.65 16.50 3.37
C SER A 150 6.30 16.65 4.87
N ASP A 151 6.12 17.89 5.37
CA ASP A 151 5.89 18.14 6.81
C ASP A 151 4.45 17.89 7.26
N ILE A 152 3.49 17.79 6.34
CA ILE A 152 2.05 17.58 6.64
C ILE A 152 1.58 16.21 6.12
N SER A 153 2.50 15.31 5.76
CA SER A 153 2.15 14.02 5.18
C SER A 153 1.29 13.16 6.14
N VAL A 154 0.13 12.74 5.65
CA VAL A 154 -0.76 11.79 6.34
C VAL A 154 -0.06 10.44 6.50
N MET A 155 0.64 9.98 5.47
CA MET A 155 1.39 8.72 5.51
C MET A 155 2.49 8.73 6.57
N LYS A 156 3.18 9.86 6.74
CA LYS A 156 4.20 10.02 7.79
C LYS A 156 3.58 9.94 9.19
N LYS A 157 2.47 10.63 9.42
CA LYS A 157 1.76 10.57 10.71
C LYS A 157 1.30 9.17 11.05
N LEU A 158 0.71 8.46 10.10
CA LEU A 158 0.25 7.08 10.29
C LEU A 158 1.42 6.12 10.57
N TYR A 159 2.53 6.31 9.87
CA TYR A 159 3.76 5.56 10.14
C TYR A 159 4.26 5.78 11.57
N GLU A 160 4.37 7.04 12.00
CA GLU A 160 4.84 7.40 13.34
C GLU A 160 3.91 6.87 14.44
N LEU A 161 2.58 6.94 14.25
CA LEU A 161 1.58 6.38 15.17
C LEU A 161 1.75 4.85 15.29
N LEU A 162 1.75 4.13 14.16
CA LEU A 162 1.83 2.66 14.23
C LEU A 162 3.16 2.18 14.80
N VAL A 163 4.27 2.76 14.37
CA VAL A 163 5.60 2.39 14.89
C VAL A 163 5.75 2.77 16.36
N GLY A 164 5.22 3.93 16.78
CA GLY A 164 5.22 4.36 18.17
C GLY A 164 4.43 3.42 19.07
N ILE A 165 3.26 2.95 18.63
CA ILE A 165 2.48 1.92 19.34
C ILE A 165 3.29 0.61 19.41
N GLN A 166 3.80 0.12 18.29
CA GLN A 166 4.57 -1.14 18.22
C GLN A 166 5.80 -1.14 19.14
N ARG A 167 6.39 0.02 19.41
CA ARG A 167 7.55 0.19 20.31
C ARG A 167 7.17 0.50 21.74
N GLY A 168 5.89 0.69 22.06
CA GLY A 168 5.43 1.13 23.37
C GLY A 168 5.78 2.59 23.69
N GLU A 169 6.09 3.41 22.68
CA GLU A 169 6.35 4.85 22.79
C GLU A 169 5.05 5.66 22.80
N ILE A 170 3.99 5.10 22.22
CA ILE A 170 2.64 5.64 22.20
C ILE A 170 1.71 4.64 22.87
N GLU A 171 0.74 5.13 23.66
CA GLU A 171 -0.27 4.31 24.32
C GLU A 171 -1.05 3.46 23.32
N ASP A 172 -1.11 2.15 23.59
CA ASP A 172 -1.87 1.21 22.79
C ASP A 172 -3.34 1.16 23.24
N LYS A 173 -4.17 2.02 22.64
CA LYS A 173 -5.62 2.07 22.89
C LYS A 173 -6.40 0.95 22.17
N PHE A 174 -5.70 0.16 21.33
CA PHE A 174 -6.29 -0.85 20.46
C PHE A 174 -6.08 -2.27 20.98
N GLU A 175 -5.32 -2.43 22.07
CA GLU A 175 -4.94 -3.72 22.64
C GLU A 175 -4.20 -4.62 21.62
N TRP A 176 -3.35 -4.03 20.78
CA TRP A 176 -2.55 -4.75 19.78
C TRP A 176 -1.27 -5.35 20.37
N LEU A 177 -0.76 -4.76 21.46
CA LEU A 177 0.44 -5.24 22.13
C LEU A 177 0.10 -6.35 23.13
N HIS A 178 0.91 -7.39 23.12
CA HIS A 178 0.81 -8.47 24.07
C HIS A 178 2.12 -8.62 24.84
N SER A 179 2.05 -8.51 26.17
CA SER A 179 3.22 -8.72 27.03
C SER A 179 3.58 -10.19 27.08
N VAL A 180 4.85 -10.49 26.79
CA VAL A 180 5.40 -11.84 26.92
C VAL A 180 6.23 -11.90 28.20
N ASP A 181 5.82 -12.78 29.13
CA ASP A 181 6.67 -13.10 30.30
C ASP A 181 7.86 -13.94 29.84
N MET A 182 9.05 -13.35 29.89
CA MET A 182 10.29 -14.02 29.47
C MET A 182 10.82 -15.02 30.50
N GLY A 183 10.21 -15.11 31.70
CA GLY A 183 10.59 -16.09 32.73
C GLY A 183 12.04 -15.95 33.24
N LEU A 184 12.62 -14.71 33.20
CA LEU A 184 13.99 -14.41 33.65
C LEU A 184 14.06 -14.14 35.13
#